data_8791a955cc206cb2f2dbacc0e753c034
#
_entry.id   8791a955cc206cb2f2dbacc0e753c034
#
_cell.length_a   1.000
_cell.length_b   1.000
_cell.length_c   1.000
_cell.angle_alpha   90.00
_cell.angle_beta   90.00
_cell.angle_gamma   90.00
#
_symmetry.space_group_name_H-M   'P 1'
#
loop_
_entity.id
_entity.type
_entity.pdbx_description
1 polymer ?
#
loop_
_entity_poly.entity_id
_entity_poly.type
_entity_poly.pdbx_seq_one_letter_code
_entity_poly.pdbx_strand_id
1 'polypeptide(L)'
;MNFEYDVVIIGGAFSGAATALMLKRKRPEARVLIIEKTAEFDRKVGESTTEVSSCYMTRILGLTHYLGHEQLAKQGLRLWFSSQPDQRFNDCVEVGTRYQSRLPGFQVDRAKLDSHMLHLAVRAGCELWRPAKVTNFELNNGNSQRVSTIADLGERTATCRWIVDATGRATMFARKFGHFRPNTEHPINAVWARFSGVKEWDSYDWRERFPDYANDCRTAREWATNHLFGRGWWVWIIPLRGGDVSAGIVYDSRIFKFPEGPSLGQRLHAHILSNPVGRGIFGAARVIEGDV
;
A
#
# COMPACT_ATOMS: atom_id res chain seq x y z
N MET A 1 24.97 32.10 1.14
CA MET A 1 24.48 31.18 2.22
C MET A 1 25.02 29.80 1.92
N ASN A 2 25.77 29.23 2.85
CA ASN A 2 26.26 27.84 2.71
C ASN A 2 25.29 26.89 3.38
N PHE A 3 24.67 25.99 2.63
CA PHE A 3 23.93 24.86 3.13
C PHE A 3 24.55 23.58 2.57
N GLU A 4 24.46 22.47 3.34
CA GLU A 4 25.05 21.17 2.97
C GLU A 4 24.29 20.51 1.83
N TYR A 5 22.95 20.65 1.84
CA TYR A 5 22.05 20.01 0.87
C TYR A 5 21.14 21.03 0.21
N ASP A 6 20.83 20.81 -1.05
CA ASP A 6 19.79 21.57 -1.74
C ASP A 6 18.42 21.16 -1.26
N VAL A 7 18.22 19.85 -1.02
CA VAL A 7 16.95 19.28 -0.55
C VAL A 7 17.21 18.20 0.50
N VAL A 8 16.50 18.27 1.63
CA VAL A 8 16.38 17.17 2.61
C VAL A 8 14.97 16.61 2.52
N ILE A 9 14.84 15.29 2.36
CA ILE A 9 13.57 14.57 2.27
C ILE A 9 13.42 13.73 3.53
N ILE A 10 12.35 13.97 4.29
CA ILE A 10 12.03 13.22 5.51
C ILE A 10 11.06 12.08 5.15
N GLY A 11 11.55 10.84 5.21
CA GLY A 11 10.85 9.63 4.81
C GLY A 11 11.38 9.08 3.48
N GLY A 12 11.90 7.86 3.51
CA GLY A 12 12.54 7.18 2.37
C GLY A 12 11.64 6.18 1.62
N ALA A 13 10.37 6.04 2.02
CA ALA A 13 9.42 5.17 1.32
C ALA A 13 9.05 5.73 -0.06
N PHE A 14 8.09 5.11 -0.76
CA PHE A 14 7.76 5.39 -2.16
C PHE A 14 7.72 6.88 -2.51
N SER A 15 7.01 7.71 -1.74
CA SER A 15 6.85 9.14 -2.06
C SER A 15 8.16 9.91 -1.96
N GLY A 16 8.93 9.68 -0.88
CA GLY A 16 10.22 10.34 -0.70
C GLY A 16 11.27 9.88 -1.70
N ALA A 17 11.38 8.57 -1.92
CA ALA A 17 12.31 8.00 -2.88
C ALA A 17 11.97 8.42 -4.33
N ALA A 18 10.68 8.46 -4.70
CA ALA A 18 10.25 8.94 -6.00
C ALA A 18 10.59 10.44 -6.19
N THR A 19 10.34 11.26 -5.17
CA THR A 19 10.70 12.68 -5.19
C THR A 19 12.22 12.86 -5.38
N ALA A 20 13.03 12.15 -4.60
CA ALA A 20 14.48 12.17 -4.70
C ALA A 20 14.98 11.75 -6.10
N LEU A 21 14.47 10.63 -6.62
CA LEU A 21 14.82 10.13 -7.95
C LEU A 21 14.47 11.15 -9.05
N MET A 22 13.31 11.75 -8.99
CA MET A 22 12.87 12.77 -9.94
C MET A 22 13.73 14.04 -9.87
N LEU A 23 14.09 14.49 -8.66
CA LEU A 23 14.99 15.61 -8.46
C LEU A 23 16.35 15.33 -9.11
N LYS A 24 16.96 14.19 -8.83
CA LYS A 24 18.25 13.80 -9.40
C LYS A 24 18.22 13.66 -10.92
N ARG A 25 17.11 13.19 -11.51
CA ARG A 25 16.96 13.12 -12.97
C ARG A 25 16.86 14.50 -13.63
N LYS A 26 16.22 15.46 -12.95
CA LYS A 26 16.05 16.84 -13.47
C LYS A 26 17.23 17.76 -13.13
N ARG A 27 17.88 17.49 -12.03
CA ARG A 27 19.01 18.24 -11.48
C ARG A 27 20.07 17.27 -10.94
N PRO A 28 20.86 16.64 -11.82
CA PRO A 28 21.88 15.66 -11.41
C PRO A 28 22.88 16.20 -10.39
N GLU A 29 23.17 17.51 -10.45
CA GLU A 29 24.08 18.21 -9.55
C GLU A 29 23.51 18.49 -8.16
N ALA A 30 22.19 18.41 -7.98
CA ALA A 30 21.55 18.72 -6.70
C ALA A 30 22.02 17.74 -5.60
N ARG A 31 22.38 18.29 -4.45
CA ARG A 31 22.72 17.54 -3.24
C ARG A 31 21.42 17.20 -2.51
N VAL A 32 21.03 15.94 -2.57
CA VAL A 32 19.77 15.45 -1.98
C VAL A 32 20.09 14.46 -0.88
N LEU A 33 19.59 14.73 0.32
CA LEU A 33 19.63 13.82 1.46
C LEU A 33 18.24 13.22 1.69
N ILE A 34 18.17 11.91 1.87
CA ILE A 34 16.99 11.19 2.35
C ILE A 34 17.23 10.74 3.78
N ILE A 35 16.28 10.97 4.66
CA ILE A 35 16.34 10.54 6.06
C ILE A 35 15.20 9.54 6.30
N GLU A 36 15.54 8.29 6.61
CA GLU A 36 14.57 7.22 6.88
C GLU A 36 14.79 6.63 8.27
N LYS A 37 13.70 6.56 9.05
CA LYS A 37 13.76 6.14 10.46
C LYS A 37 13.92 4.64 10.66
N THR A 38 13.42 3.82 9.72
CA THR A 38 13.43 2.35 9.84
C THR A 38 14.66 1.75 9.17
N ALA A 39 15.27 0.75 9.78
CA ALA A 39 16.39 0.02 9.18
C ALA A 39 15.95 -0.73 7.91
N GLU A 40 14.73 -1.26 7.91
CA GLU A 40 14.10 -1.94 6.79
C GLU A 40 12.66 -1.48 6.61
N PHE A 41 12.14 -1.58 5.40
CA PHE A 41 10.72 -1.34 5.17
C PHE A 41 9.94 -2.62 5.44
N ASP A 42 8.86 -2.45 6.17
CA ASP A 42 7.91 -3.49 6.47
C ASP A 42 6.70 -3.45 5.53
N ARG A 43 5.89 -4.48 5.57
CA ARG A 43 4.61 -4.58 4.88
C ARG A 43 3.68 -3.47 5.34
N LYS A 44 2.91 -2.92 4.43
CA LYS A 44 1.93 -1.87 4.72
C LYS A 44 0.89 -1.76 3.62
N VAL A 45 -0.25 -1.18 3.94
CA VAL A 45 -1.33 -0.90 2.99
C VAL A 45 -0.90 0.06 1.87
N GLY A 46 -1.71 0.12 0.80
CA GLY A 46 -1.41 0.86 -0.43
C GLY A 46 -0.80 -0.05 -1.49
N GLU A 47 -1.28 -1.29 -1.54
CA GLU A 47 -0.76 -2.39 -2.37
C GLU A 47 -1.49 -2.52 -3.71
N SER A 48 -2.69 -1.97 -3.85
CA SER A 48 -3.42 -1.96 -5.12
C SER A 48 -3.32 -0.60 -5.80
N THR A 49 -2.80 -0.56 -7.02
CA THR A 49 -2.59 0.68 -7.77
C THR A 49 -3.66 0.88 -8.85
N THR A 50 -3.81 2.13 -9.29
CA THR A 50 -4.63 2.50 -10.43
C THR A 50 -3.80 2.54 -11.71
N GLU A 51 -4.45 2.59 -12.85
CA GLU A 51 -3.84 2.71 -14.18
C GLU A 51 -2.99 3.98 -14.29
N VAL A 52 -3.44 5.09 -13.70
CA VAL A 52 -2.69 6.36 -13.66
C VAL A 52 -1.39 6.20 -12.85
N SER A 53 -1.47 5.55 -11.68
CA SER A 53 -0.29 5.24 -10.87
C SER A 53 0.69 4.34 -11.63
N SER A 54 0.18 3.37 -12.38
CA SER A 54 1.00 2.46 -13.20
C SER A 54 1.70 3.20 -14.33
N CYS A 55 1.01 4.13 -15.02
CA CYS A 55 1.63 5.01 -16.00
C CYS A 55 2.75 5.86 -15.39
N TYR A 56 2.54 6.40 -14.19
CA TYR A 56 3.58 7.13 -13.48
C TYR A 56 4.78 6.25 -13.14
N MET A 57 4.54 5.08 -12.57
CA MET A 57 5.61 4.15 -12.21
C MET A 57 6.39 3.64 -13.43
N THR A 58 5.70 3.29 -14.51
CA THR A 58 6.35 2.73 -15.71
C THR A 58 7.02 3.81 -16.55
N ARG A 59 6.31 4.89 -16.89
CA ARG A 59 6.80 5.90 -17.84
C ARG A 59 7.67 6.97 -17.19
N ILE A 60 7.32 7.37 -15.97
CA ILE A 60 8.05 8.45 -15.29
C ILE A 60 9.16 7.91 -14.42
N LEU A 61 8.88 6.87 -13.61
CA LEU A 61 9.90 6.28 -12.74
C LEU A 61 10.74 5.19 -13.43
N GLY A 62 10.32 4.68 -14.60
CA GLY A 62 11.06 3.69 -15.38
C GLY A 62 11.04 2.29 -14.77
N LEU A 63 9.98 1.93 -14.05
CA LEU A 63 9.86 0.67 -13.31
C LEU A 63 9.26 -0.48 -14.13
N THR A 64 9.16 -0.39 -15.46
CA THR A 64 8.48 -1.39 -16.29
C THR A 64 8.98 -2.80 -16.04
N HIS A 65 10.29 -3.03 -16.08
CA HIS A 65 10.88 -4.35 -15.83
C HIS A 65 10.65 -4.83 -14.40
N TYR A 66 10.91 -3.98 -13.43
CA TYR A 66 10.70 -4.31 -12.02
C TYR A 66 9.25 -4.71 -11.74
N LEU A 67 8.28 -3.93 -12.19
CA LEU A 67 6.86 -4.22 -11.97
C LEU A 67 6.42 -5.51 -12.66
N GLY A 68 6.90 -5.77 -13.88
CA GLY A 68 6.59 -6.98 -14.62
C GLY A 68 7.17 -8.26 -14.01
N HIS A 69 8.34 -8.17 -13.36
CA HIS A 69 9.00 -9.33 -12.76
C HIS A 69 8.69 -9.53 -11.28
N GLU A 70 8.62 -8.45 -10.50
CA GLU A 70 8.56 -8.53 -9.04
C GLU A 70 7.16 -8.29 -8.47
N GLN A 71 6.22 -7.80 -9.28
CA GLN A 71 4.88 -7.45 -8.84
C GLN A 71 3.82 -8.17 -9.67
N LEU A 72 2.58 -8.18 -9.21
CA LEU A 72 1.47 -8.81 -9.93
C LEU A 72 0.71 -7.77 -10.76
N ALA A 73 0.50 -8.05 -12.05
CA ALA A 73 -0.34 -7.22 -12.90
C ALA A 73 -1.79 -7.25 -12.40
N LYS A 74 -2.44 -6.08 -12.38
CA LYS A 74 -3.82 -5.93 -11.93
C LYS A 74 -4.72 -5.55 -13.10
N GLN A 75 -5.83 -6.28 -13.26
CA GLN A 75 -6.83 -6.13 -14.31
C GLN A 75 -8.15 -5.57 -13.74
N GLY A 76 -8.07 -4.39 -13.13
CA GLY A 76 -9.25 -3.68 -12.62
C GLY A 76 -9.70 -4.13 -11.22
N LEU A 77 -10.98 -3.96 -10.96
CA LEU A 77 -11.65 -4.27 -9.69
C LEU A 77 -12.76 -5.28 -9.93
N ARG A 78 -13.05 -6.10 -8.90
CA ARG A 78 -14.22 -6.97 -8.82
C ARG A 78 -14.96 -6.73 -7.53
N LEU A 79 -16.26 -6.60 -7.64
CA LEU A 79 -17.16 -6.27 -6.54
C LEU A 79 -18.11 -7.43 -6.37
N TRP A 80 -18.19 -7.96 -5.14
CA TRP A 80 -19.02 -9.10 -4.79
C TRP A 80 -20.09 -8.70 -3.81
N PHE A 81 -21.33 -9.03 -4.13
CA PHE A 81 -22.50 -8.76 -3.30
C PHE A 81 -23.23 -10.05 -2.96
N SER A 82 -23.50 -10.25 -1.68
CA SER A 82 -24.34 -11.32 -1.16
C SER A 82 -25.58 -10.75 -0.50
N SER A 83 -26.74 -11.34 -0.73
CA SER A 83 -27.99 -10.92 -0.09
C SER A 83 -28.23 -11.60 1.25
N GLN A 84 -27.67 -12.82 1.45
CA GLN A 84 -27.83 -13.64 2.64
C GLN A 84 -26.49 -14.25 3.06
N PRO A 85 -26.24 -14.43 4.37
CA PRO A 85 -24.99 -15.05 4.87
C PRO A 85 -24.82 -16.53 4.49
N ASP A 86 -25.90 -17.25 4.29
CA ASP A 86 -25.96 -18.67 3.93
C ASP A 86 -26.06 -18.91 2.41
N GLN A 87 -26.11 -17.85 1.62
CA GLN A 87 -26.09 -17.92 0.16
C GLN A 87 -24.90 -18.74 -0.34
N ARG A 88 -25.09 -19.48 -1.42
CA ARG A 88 -23.97 -20.19 -2.07
C ARG A 88 -23.06 -19.17 -2.76
N PHE A 89 -21.78 -19.51 -2.86
CA PHE A 89 -20.78 -18.66 -3.51
C PHE A 89 -21.18 -18.25 -4.93
N ASN A 90 -21.62 -19.19 -5.74
CA ASN A 90 -21.98 -18.97 -7.15
C ASN A 90 -23.31 -18.25 -7.36
N ASP A 91 -24.09 -18.04 -6.30
CA ASP A 91 -25.33 -17.26 -6.34
C ASP A 91 -25.09 -15.77 -5.97
N CYS A 92 -23.85 -15.41 -5.58
CA CYS A 92 -23.46 -14.04 -5.31
C CYS A 92 -23.30 -13.25 -6.61
N VAL A 93 -23.69 -11.98 -6.57
CA VAL A 93 -23.53 -11.09 -7.72
C VAL A 93 -22.06 -10.64 -7.82
N GLU A 94 -21.46 -10.93 -8.98
CA GLU A 94 -20.12 -10.44 -9.34
C GLU A 94 -20.23 -9.28 -10.35
N VAL A 95 -19.60 -8.16 -10.05
CA VAL A 95 -19.49 -7.01 -10.95
C VAL A 95 -18.02 -6.71 -11.19
N GLY A 96 -17.60 -6.76 -12.43
CA GLY A 96 -16.21 -6.50 -12.81
C GLY A 96 -15.98 -6.59 -14.31
N THR A 97 -14.72 -6.39 -14.71
CA THR A 97 -14.35 -6.50 -16.13
C THR A 97 -14.35 -7.97 -16.57
N ARG A 98 -14.94 -8.24 -17.74
CA ARG A 98 -14.89 -9.58 -18.37
C ARG A 98 -13.64 -9.80 -19.22
N TYR A 99 -12.92 -8.75 -19.56
CA TYR A 99 -11.75 -8.77 -20.44
C TYR A 99 -10.59 -8.02 -19.81
N GLN A 100 -9.40 -8.26 -20.33
CA GLN A 100 -8.19 -7.57 -19.88
C GLN A 100 -8.27 -6.07 -20.16
N SER A 101 -7.80 -5.29 -19.21
CA SER A 101 -7.65 -3.84 -19.37
C SER A 101 -6.50 -3.53 -20.33
N ARG A 102 -6.67 -2.51 -21.18
CA ARG A 102 -5.57 -2.02 -22.04
C ARG A 102 -4.44 -1.38 -21.27
N LEU A 103 -4.73 -0.84 -20.10
CA LEU A 103 -3.77 -0.24 -19.18
C LEU A 103 -3.91 -0.96 -17.82
N PRO A 104 -3.07 -1.94 -17.54
CA PRO A 104 -3.13 -2.65 -16.27
C PRO A 104 -2.66 -1.76 -15.12
N GLY A 105 -3.25 -1.95 -13.95
CA GLY A 105 -2.66 -1.58 -12.68
C GLY A 105 -1.62 -2.60 -12.23
N PHE A 106 -1.13 -2.45 -11.01
CA PHE A 106 -0.31 -3.46 -10.33
C PHE A 106 -0.78 -3.65 -8.90
N GLN A 107 -0.65 -4.88 -8.44
CA GLN A 107 -0.74 -5.24 -7.02
C GLN A 107 0.70 -5.38 -6.54
N VAL A 108 1.08 -4.53 -5.58
CA VAL A 108 2.48 -4.34 -5.21
C VAL A 108 2.73 -4.70 -3.75
N ASP A 109 3.78 -5.46 -3.51
CA ASP A 109 4.34 -5.60 -2.16
C ASP A 109 5.10 -4.32 -1.80
N ARG A 110 4.59 -3.58 -0.82
CA ARG A 110 5.12 -2.27 -0.45
C ARG A 110 6.50 -2.35 0.19
N ALA A 111 6.82 -3.41 0.93
CA ALA A 111 8.15 -3.57 1.49
C ALA A 111 9.20 -3.69 0.38
N LYS A 112 8.89 -4.48 -0.65
CA LYS A 112 9.77 -4.67 -1.83
C LYS A 112 9.83 -3.42 -2.70
N LEU A 113 8.68 -2.82 -3.01
CA LEU A 113 8.62 -1.63 -3.86
C LEU A 113 9.33 -0.44 -3.23
N ASP A 114 9.07 -0.17 -1.94
CA ASP A 114 9.67 0.95 -1.23
C ASP A 114 11.20 0.78 -1.12
N SER A 115 11.68 -0.45 -0.85
CA SER A 115 13.11 -0.76 -0.82
C SER A 115 13.76 -0.57 -2.18
N HIS A 116 13.13 -1.05 -3.25
CA HIS A 116 13.63 -0.89 -4.61
C HIS A 116 13.71 0.60 -5.00
N MET A 117 12.69 1.38 -4.71
CA MET A 117 12.66 2.81 -4.99
C MET A 117 13.74 3.59 -4.25
N LEU A 118 13.95 3.28 -2.97
CA LEU A 118 15.01 3.90 -2.18
C LEU A 118 16.40 3.56 -2.74
N HIS A 119 16.60 2.29 -3.12
CA HIS A 119 17.84 1.87 -3.78
C HIS A 119 18.10 2.64 -5.08
N LEU A 120 17.08 2.86 -5.92
CA LEU A 120 17.23 3.65 -7.13
C LEU A 120 17.59 5.12 -6.85
N ALA A 121 17.02 5.73 -5.82
CA ALA A 121 17.35 7.08 -5.42
C ALA A 121 18.80 7.20 -4.95
N VAL A 122 19.28 6.25 -4.15
CA VAL A 122 20.68 6.19 -3.71
C VAL A 122 21.63 5.99 -4.91
N ARG A 123 21.30 5.08 -5.81
CA ARG A 123 22.08 4.87 -7.05
C ARG A 123 22.12 6.10 -7.96
N ALA A 124 21.09 6.93 -7.91
CA ALA A 124 21.06 8.22 -8.62
C ALA A 124 21.91 9.31 -7.94
N GLY A 125 22.59 9.00 -6.81
CA GLY A 125 23.48 9.91 -6.10
C GLY A 125 22.80 10.70 -4.98
N CYS A 126 21.70 10.21 -4.41
CA CYS A 126 21.17 10.75 -3.16
C CYS A 126 21.96 10.18 -1.98
N GLU A 127 22.26 11.01 -1.00
CA GLU A 127 22.76 10.58 0.30
C GLU A 127 21.61 10.01 1.13
N LEU A 128 21.88 9.00 1.94
CA LEU A 128 20.90 8.33 2.79
C LEU A 128 21.40 8.25 4.24
N TRP A 129 20.57 8.75 5.16
CA TRP A 129 20.72 8.51 6.59
C TRP A 129 19.64 7.51 7.02
N ARG A 130 20.06 6.28 7.33
CA ARG A 130 19.17 5.16 7.68
C ARG A 130 19.89 4.12 8.55
N PRO A 131 19.37 3.71 9.71
CA PRO A 131 18.19 4.28 10.36
C PRO A 131 18.51 5.63 11.00
N ALA A 132 17.64 6.62 10.79
CA ALA A 132 17.78 7.94 11.39
C ALA A 132 16.39 8.57 11.61
N LYS A 133 16.08 8.89 12.85
CA LYS A 133 14.79 9.49 13.22
C LYS A 133 14.93 11.00 13.30
N VAL A 134 14.14 11.74 12.53
CA VAL A 134 14.05 13.19 12.65
C VAL A 134 13.38 13.55 13.98
N THR A 135 14.06 14.34 14.78
CA THR A 135 13.59 14.82 16.10
C THR A 135 13.05 16.23 16.02
N ASN A 136 13.64 17.07 15.17
CA ASN A 136 13.19 18.44 14.97
C ASN A 136 13.51 18.95 13.55
N PHE A 137 12.80 19.97 13.12
CA PHE A 137 13.15 20.76 11.94
C PHE A 137 12.74 22.21 12.15
N GLU A 138 13.52 23.12 11.55
CA GLU A 138 13.32 24.55 11.64
C GLU A 138 13.24 25.14 10.23
N LEU A 139 12.22 25.96 9.99
CA LEU A 139 12.05 26.71 8.76
C LEU A 139 12.40 28.19 9.02
N ASN A 140 13.43 28.67 8.35
CA ASN A 140 13.94 30.02 8.49
C ASN A 140 13.67 30.80 7.20
N ASN A 141 12.79 31.78 7.24
CA ASN A 141 12.44 32.62 6.09
C ASN A 141 13.68 33.26 5.47
N GLY A 142 13.97 32.91 4.23
CA GLY A 142 15.09 33.40 3.46
C GLY A 142 16.48 32.86 3.83
N ASN A 143 16.57 31.97 4.84
CA ASN A 143 17.78 31.33 5.32
C ASN A 143 17.80 29.83 5.09
N SER A 144 18.93 29.18 5.45
CA SER A 144 18.99 27.73 5.37
C SER A 144 18.09 27.08 6.42
N GLN A 145 17.32 26.05 6.00
CA GLN A 145 16.51 25.22 6.85
C GLN A 145 17.41 24.25 7.62
N ARG A 146 16.95 23.78 8.78
CA ARG A 146 17.70 22.82 9.61
C ARG A 146 16.85 21.61 9.93
N VAL A 147 17.45 20.42 9.84
CA VAL A 147 16.82 19.14 10.25
C VAL A 147 17.75 18.44 11.23
N SER A 148 17.24 18.16 12.43
CA SER A 148 17.97 17.43 13.47
C SER A 148 17.47 15.98 13.53
N THR A 149 18.41 15.05 13.69
CA THR A 149 18.13 13.60 13.74
C THR A 149 18.85 12.95 14.90
N ILE A 150 18.32 11.82 15.33
CA ILE A 150 19.00 10.86 16.19
C ILE A 150 19.14 9.53 15.46
N ALA A 151 20.31 8.93 15.55
CA ALA A 151 20.65 7.62 15.00
C ALA A 151 21.54 6.88 16.01
N ASP A 152 21.89 5.62 15.73
CA ASP A 152 22.72 4.79 16.62
C ASP A 152 24.10 5.44 16.94
N LEU A 153 24.62 6.24 16.02
CA LEU A 153 25.90 6.98 16.16
C LEU A 153 25.73 8.37 16.81
N GLY A 154 24.56 8.68 17.37
CA GLY A 154 24.29 9.95 18.05
C GLY A 154 23.46 10.94 17.21
N GLU A 155 23.46 12.19 17.67
CA GLU A 155 22.73 13.27 17.01
C GLU A 155 23.48 13.81 15.79
N ARG A 156 22.71 14.08 14.73
CA ARG A 156 23.23 14.72 13.51
C ARG A 156 22.27 15.84 13.07
N THR A 157 22.84 16.85 12.46
CA THR A 157 22.06 17.97 11.90
C THR A 157 22.45 18.19 10.43
N ALA A 158 21.46 18.39 9.58
CA ALA A 158 21.62 18.77 8.19
C ALA A 158 21.08 20.18 7.96
N THR A 159 21.79 20.97 7.17
CA THR A 159 21.32 22.26 6.69
C THR A 159 20.97 22.19 5.21
N CYS A 160 19.84 22.78 4.81
CA CYS A 160 19.37 22.67 3.45
C CYS A 160 18.57 23.89 2.98
N ARG A 161 18.38 23.99 1.68
CA ARG A 161 17.52 25.02 1.07
C ARG A 161 16.04 24.66 1.19
N TRP A 162 15.69 23.40 0.97
CA TRP A 162 14.31 22.88 0.98
C TRP A 162 14.19 21.65 1.84
N ILE A 163 13.07 21.54 2.57
CA ILE A 163 12.68 20.32 3.26
C ILE A 163 11.40 19.78 2.60
N VAL A 164 11.38 18.48 2.34
CA VAL A 164 10.19 17.77 1.84
C VAL A 164 9.68 16.84 2.95
N ASP A 165 8.42 17.00 3.35
CA ASP A 165 7.73 16.10 4.26
C ASP A 165 7.14 14.92 3.48
N ALA A 166 7.81 13.79 3.49
CA ALA A 166 7.35 12.51 2.96
C ALA A 166 7.06 11.49 4.08
N THR A 167 6.73 11.96 5.29
CA THR A 167 6.55 11.13 6.49
C THR A 167 5.24 10.33 6.50
N GLY A 168 4.39 10.47 5.48
CA GLY A 168 3.14 9.74 5.34
C GLY A 168 2.18 10.04 6.51
N ARG A 169 1.70 9.01 7.19
CA ARG A 169 0.72 9.15 8.30
C ARG A 169 1.23 9.93 9.51
N ALA A 170 2.54 10.11 9.66
CA ALA A 170 3.10 10.94 10.72
C ALA A 170 2.80 12.42 10.52
N THR A 171 2.61 12.87 9.26
CA THR A 171 2.19 14.24 8.90
C THR A 171 2.92 15.32 9.70
N MET A 172 4.27 15.22 9.76
CA MET A 172 5.08 16.00 10.70
C MET A 172 4.87 17.50 10.54
N PHE A 173 4.85 18.02 9.31
CA PHE A 173 4.67 19.45 9.06
C PHE A 173 3.27 19.90 9.40
N ALA A 174 2.25 19.18 8.97
CA ALA A 174 0.86 19.54 9.24
C ALA A 174 0.57 19.58 10.74
N ARG A 175 1.17 18.68 11.52
CA ARG A 175 1.04 18.68 12.99
C ARG A 175 1.82 19.85 13.62
N LYS A 176 3.07 20.03 13.24
CA LYS A 176 3.92 21.10 13.80
C LYS A 176 3.34 22.50 13.57
N PHE A 177 2.76 22.73 12.39
CA PHE A 177 2.20 24.05 12.03
C PHE A 177 0.68 24.16 12.26
N GLY A 178 0.06 23.20 12.92
CA GLY A 178 -1.38 23.25 13.24
C GLY A 178 -2.30 23.13 12.01
N HIS A 179 -1.82 22.56 10.92
CA HIS A 179 -2.59 22.34 9.70
C HIS A 179 -3.28 20.95 9.66
N PHE A 180 -2.94 20.08 10.59
CA PHE A 180 -3.61 18.78 10.69
C PHE A 180 -5.08 18.96 11.10
N ARG A 181 -5.97 18.37 10.29
CA ARG A 181 -7.42 18.35 10.57
C ARG A 181 -7.89 16.89 10.54
N PRO A 182 -8.36 16.35 11.67
CA PRO A 182 -9.02 15.04 11.68
C PRO A 182 -10.33 15.11 10.89
N ASN A 183 -10.61 14.09 10.11
CA ASN A 183 -11.88 13.98 9.40
C ASN A 183 -12.94 13.34 10.33
N THR A 184 -13.70 14.17 11.01
CA THR A 184 -14.75 13.74 11.95
C THR A 184 -16.07 13.39 11.25
N GLU A 185 -16.28 13.83 10.02
CA GLU A 185 -17.48 13.55 9.23
C GLU A 185 -17.50 12.11 8.71
N HIS A 186 -16.33 11.52 8.49
CA HIS A 186 -16.16 10.15 8.04
C HIS A 186 -15.31 9.34 9.02
N PRO A 187 -15.86 8.84 10.13
CA PRO A 187 -15.13 8.05 11.13
C PRO A 187 -14.89 6.63 10.63
N ILE A 188 -14.12 6.53 9.54
CA ILE A 188 -13.76 5.29 8.89
C ILE A 188 -12.55 4.68 9.57
N ASN A 189 -12.67 3.39 9.90
CA ASN A 189 -11.59 2.58 10.43
C ASN A 189 -11.18 1.52 9.42
N ALA A 190 -9.95 1.02 9.52
CA ALA A 190 -9.46 -0.09 8.73
C ALA A 190 -8.63 -1.04 9.59
N VAL A 191 -8.81 -2.35 9.34
CA VAL A 191 -7.99 -3.44 9.87
C VAL A 191 -7.57 -4.29 8.70
N TRP A 192 -6.32 -4.72 8.67
CA TRP A 192 -5.81 -5.55 7.58
C TRP A 192 -4.82 -6.59 8.12
N ALA A 193 -4.65 -7.65 7.34
CA ALA A 193 -3.65 -8.68 7.60
C ALA A 193 -3.19 -9.30 6.28
N ARG A 194 -2.07 -10.01 6.34
CA ARG A 194 -1.58 -10.85 5.24
C ARG A 194 -1.99 -12.30 5.50
N PHE A 195 -2.39 -12.99 4.43
CA PHE A 195 -2.87 -14.37 4.50
C PHE A 195 -2.08 -15.25 3.56
N SER A 196 -1.79 -16.48 4.02
CA SER A 196 -1.29 -17.58 3.20
C SER A 196 -2.36 -18.65 3.02
N GLY A 197 -2.24 -19.48 1.97
CA GLY A 197 -3.17 -20.59 1.71
C GLY A 197 -4.57 -20.14 1.28
N VAL A 198 -4.71 -18.92 0.79
CA VAL A 198 -5.95 -18.45 0.16
C VAL A 198 -6.16 -19.23 -1.14
N LYS A 199 -7.37 -19.71 -1.38
CA LYS A 199 -7.70 -20.50 -2.58
C LYS A 199 -7.68 -19.61 -3.82
N GLU A 200 -7.15 -20.13 -4.91
CA GLU A 200 -7.20 -19.47 -6.22
C GLU A 200 -8.65 -19.34 -6.70
N TRP A 201 -9.01 -18.13 -7.14
CA TRP A 201 -10.37 -17.78 -7.60
C TRP A 201 -10.85 -18.63 -8.79
N ASP A 202 -9.93 -18.97 -9.69
CA ASP A 202 -10.22 -19.71 -10.91
C ASP A 202 -9.59 -21.11 -10.88
N SER A 203 -9.45 -21.71 -9.69
CA SER A 203 -8.91 -23.05 -9.51
C SER A 203 -9.72 -24.09 -10.29
N TYR A 204 -9.06 -25.16 -10.72
CA TYR A 204 -9.65 -26.20 -11.57
C TYR A 204 -10.91 -26.82 -10.96
N ASP A 205 -10.85 -27.21 -9.68
CA ASP A 205 -11.97 -27.81 -8.95
C ASP A 205 -13.20 -26.88 -8.83
N TRP A 206 -12.97 -25.56 -8.79
CA TRP A 206 -14.06 -24.60 -8.79
C TRP A 206 -14.67 -24.42 -10.17
N ARG A 207 -13.86 -24.44 -11.21
CA ARG A 207 -14.35 -24.36 -12.60
C ARG A 207 -15.17 -25.59 -12.97
N GLU A 208 -14.78 -26.78 -12.51
CA GLU A 208 -15.58 -27.99 -12.67
C GLU A 208 -16.89 -27.95 -11.88
N ARG A 209 -16.82 -27.50 -10.63
CA ARG A 209 -17.98 -27.45 -9.73
C ARG A 209 -18.98 -26.35 -10.12
N PHE A 210 -18.51 -25.26 -10.69
CA PHE A 210 -19.29 -24.08 -11.05
C PHE A 210 -19.01 -23.63 -12.48
N PRO A 211 -19.48 -24.38 -13.51
CA PRO A 211 -19.16 -24.07 -14.90
C PRO A 211 -19.70 -22.72 -15.37
N ASP A 212 -20.84 -22.25 -14.89
CA ASP A 212 -21.37 -20.92 -15.20
C ASP A 212 -20.48 -19.81 -14.67
N TYR A 213 -20.00 -19.93 -13.43
CA TYR A 213 -19.00 -19.07 -12.85
C TYR A 213 -17.71 -19.04 -13.68
N ALA A 214 -17.26 -20.21 -14.16
CA ALA A 214 -16.06 -20.31 -14.99
C ALA A 214 -16.19 -19.59 -16.33
N ASN A 215 -17.39 -19.60 -16.93
CA ASN A 215 -17.64 -19.03 -18.24
C ASN A 215 -17.96 -17.53 -18.21
N ASP A 216 -18.32 -16.99 -17.05
CA ASP A 216 -18.78 -15.60 -16.91
C ASP A 216 -17.62 -14.57 -16.95
N CYS A 217 -16.39 -14.99 -16.72
CA CYS A 217 -15.22 -14.15 -16.75
C CYS A 217 -14.09 -14.77 -17.58
N ARG A 218 -13.54 -13.99 -18.53
CA ARG A 218 -12.44 -14.40 -19.40
C ARG A 218 -11.07 -13.92 -18.95
N THR A 219 -11.00 -13.15 -17.87
CA THR A 219 -9.76 -12.79 -17.20
C THR A 219 -9.64 -13.57 -15.89
N ALA A 220 -8.42 -13.83 -15.45
CA ALA A 220 -8.24 -14.40 -14.12
C ALA A 220 -8.74 -13.41 -13.05
N ARG A 221 -9.66 -13.86 -12.17
CA ARG A 221 -10.19 -13.05 -11.07
C ARG A 221 -9.11 -12.66 -10.08
N GLU A 222 -8.10 -13.46 -9.97
CA GLU A 222 -6.91 -13.25 -9.18
C GLU A 222 -6.06 -12.04 -9.61
N TRP A 223 -6.17 -11.66 -10.87
CA TRP A 223 -5.52 -10.46 -11.39
C TRP A 223 -6.29 -9.17 -11.08
N ALA A 224 -7.41 -9.24 -10.42
CA ALA A 224 -8.15 -8.07 -9.96
C ALA A 224 -8.00 -7.86 -8.44
N THR A 225 -8.20 -6.65 -7.97
CA THR A 225 -8.51 -6.44 -6.56
C THR A 225 -9.98 -6.80 -6.35
N ASN A 226 -10.25 -7.81 -5.54
CA ASN A 226 -11.59 -8.24 -5.24
C ASN A 226 -12.12 -7.55 -3.98
N HIS A 227 -13.40 -7.21 -3.98
CA HIS A 227 -14.03 -6.52 -2.86
C HIS A 227 -15.32 -7.21 -2.46
N LEU A 228 -15.48 -7.47 -1.17
CA LEU A 228 -16.74 -7.91 -0.57
C LEU A 228 -17.45 -6.71 0.03
N PHE A 229 -18.74 -6.60 -0.16
CA PHE A 229 -19.53 -5.48 0.35
C PHE A 229 -20.60 -5.93 1.33
N GLY A 230 -20.82 -5.08 2.34
CA GLY A 230 -21.90 -5.19 3.30
C GLY A 230 -22.32 -3.84 3.81
N ARG A 231 -23.36 -3.81 4.66
CA ARG A 231 -23.87 -2.56 5.21
C ARG A 231 -22.85 -1.92 6.17
N GLY A 232 -22.30 -0.77 5.76
CA GLY A 232 -21.34 0.00 6.54
C GLY A 232 -19.91 -0.51 6.51
N TRP A 233 -19.59 -1.49 5.67
CA TRP A 233 -18.25 -2.02 5.51
C TRP A 233 -17.99 -2.57 4.10
N TRP A 234 -16.71 -2.66 3.75
CA TRP A 234 -16.22 -3.42 2.59
C TRP A 234 -14.86 -4.04 2.90
N VAL A 235 -14.60 -5.20 2.33
CA VAL A 235 -13.33 -5.92 2.46
C VAL A 235 -12.60 -5.85 1.14
N TRP A 236 -11.30 -5.51 1.14
CA TRP A 236 -10.43 -5.73 -0.01
C TRP A 236 -9.74 -7.07 0.08
N ILE A 237 -9.46 -7.66 -1.07
CA ILE A 237 -8.69 -8.88 -1.25
C ILE A 237 -7.71 -8.61 -2.38
N ILE A 238 -6.43 -8.53 -2.06
CA ILE A 238 -5.35 -8.15 -2.97
C ILE A 238 -4.36 -9.31 -3.05
N PRO A 239 -4.47 -10.19 -4.07
CA PRO A 239 -3.42 -11.17 -4.34
C PRO A 239 -2.08 -10.47 -4.63
N LEU A 240 -0.99 -11.04 -4.13
CA LEU A 240 0.36 -10.53 -4.31
C LEU A 240 1.23 -11.58 -5.00
N ARG A 241 2.30 -11.11 -5.63
CA ARG A 241 3.26 -12.03 -6.23
C ARG A 241 3.92 -12.88 -5.14
N GLY A 242 3.91 -14.20 -5.34
CA GLY A 242 4.41 -15.17 -4.36
C GLY A 242 3.34 -15.94 -3.62
N GLY A 243 2.03 -15.65 -3.86
CA GLY A 243 0.91 -16.43 -3.34
C GLY A 243 0.30 -15.89 -2.05
N ASP A 244 0.91 -14.91 -1.40
CA ASP A 244 0.30 -14.21 -0.26
C ASP A 244 -0.84 -13.32 -0.75
N VAL A 245 -1.84 -13.13 0.11
CA VAL A 245 -2.97 -12.24 -0.13
C VAL A 245 -3.05 -11.21 0.99
N SER A 246 -3.05 -9.93 0.63
CA SER A 246 -3.40 -8.86 1.56
C SER A 246 -4.91 -8.69 1.57
N ALA A 247 -5.53 -8.84 2.73
CA ALA A 247 -6.95 -8.55 2.90
C ALA A 247 -7.18 -7.64 4.10
N GLY A 248 -8.21 -6.81 4.00
CA GLY A 248 -8.56 -5.94 5.09
C GLY A 248 -9.97 -5.39 4.94
N ILE A 249 -10.51 -4.92 6.03
CA ILE A 249 -11.82 -4.32 6.12
C ILE A 249 -11.71 -2.81 6.32
N VAL A 250 -12.56 -2.07 5.62
CA VAL A 250 -12.85 -0.67 5.91
C VAL A 250 -14.29 -0.59 6.38
N TYR A 251 -14.53 0.11 7.48
CA TYR A 251 -15.87 0.19 8.04
C TYR A 251 -16.15 1.55 8.70
N ASP A 252 -17.40 1.94 8.65
CA ASP A 252 -17.93 3.10 9.38
C ASP A 252 -18.40 2.64 10.76
N SER A 253 -17.74 3.09 11.81
CA SER A 253 -18.03 2.69 13.19
C SER A 253 -19.42 3.12 13.70
N ARG A 254 -20.10 4.02 13.00
CA ARG A 254 -21.49 4.41 13.30
C ARG A 254 -22.51 3.37 12.83
N ILE A 255 -22.14 2.58 11.81
CA ILE A 255 -23.04 1.64 11.12
C ILE A 255 -22.67 0.19 11.41
N PHE A 256 -21.37 -0.09 11.52
CA PHE A 256 -20.85 -1.44 11.68
C PHE A 256 -19.92 -1.55 12.89
N LYS A 257 -20.19 -2.54 13.75
CA LYS A 257 -19.33 -2.89 14.88
C LYS A 257 -18.41 -4.04 14.45
N PHE A 258 -17.10 -3.76 14.39
CA PHE A 258 -16.11 -4.79 14.05
C PHE A 258 -16.11 -5.89 15.14
N PRO A 259 -16.13 -7.18 14.76
CA PRO A 259 -16.23 -8.28 15.72
C PRO A 259 -15.15 -8.25 16.80
N GLU A 260 -15.44 -8.80 17.97
CA GLU A 260 -14.48 -9.04 19.03
C GLU A 260 -13.72 -10.35 18.82
N GLY A 261 -12.55 -10.53 19.44
CA GLY A 261 -11.76 -11.75 19.32
C GLY A 261 -10.31 -11.56 19.77
N PRO A 262 -9.49 -12.63 19.74
CA PRO A 262 -8.16 -12.64 20.34
C PRO A 262 -7.17 -11.67 19.69
N SER A 263 -7.17 -11.56 18.36
CA SER A 263 -6.32 -10.63 17.62
C SER A 263 -7.06 -9.98 16.48
N LEU A 264 -6.57 -8.84 15.98
CA LEU A 264 -7.18 -8.13 14.85
C LEU A 264 -7.23 -9.00 13.59
N GLY A 265 -6.17 -9.75 13.30
CA GLY A 265 -6.12 -10.63 12.13
C GLY A 265 -7.12 -11.79 12.23
N GLN A 266 -7.27 -12.41 13.40
CA GLN A 266 -8.27 -13.47 13.60
C GLN A 266 -9.70 -12.95 13.53
N ARG A 267 -9.96 -11.76 14.06
CA ARG A 267 -11.26 -11.07 13.95
C ARG A 267 -11.61 -10.76 12.50
N LEU A 268 -10.62 -10.27 11.74
CA LEU A 268 -10.76 -10.03 10.30
C LEU A 268 -11.04 -11.33 9.54
N HIS A 269 -10.28 -12.38 9.81
CA HIS A 269 -10.49 -13.69 9.18
C HIS A 269 -11.89 -14.24 9.46
N ALA A 270 -12.33 -14.22 10.71
CA ALA A 270 -13.67 -14.63 11.09
C ALA A 270 -14.76 -13.81 10.37
N HIS A 271 -14.56 -12.50 10.23
CA HIS A 271 -15.48 -11.66 9.47
C HIS A 271 -15.49 -12.01 7.97
N ILE A 272 -14.36 -12.25 7.36
CA ILE A 272 -14.27 -12.69 5.95
C ILE A 272 -15.02 -14.02 5.77
N LEU A 273 -14.85 -14.97 6.68
CA LEU A 273 -15.52 -16.27 6.64
C LEU A 273 -17.05 -16.19 6.84
N SER A 274 -17.58 -15.12 7.42
CA SER A 274 -19.02 -14.91 7.52
C SER A 274 -19.68 -14.59 6.17
N ASN A 275 -18.90 -14.10 5.20
CA ASN A 275 -19.35 -13.83 3.84
C ASN A 275 -19.24 -15.11 2.98
N PRO A 276 -20.23 -15.47 2.14
CA PRO A 276 -20.20 -16.68 1.32
C PRO A 276 -19.01 -16.74 0.36
N VAL A 277 -18.64 -15.63 -0.27
CA VAL A 277 -17.46 -15.55 -1.14
C VAL A 277 -16.18 -15.68 -0.32
N GLY A 278 -16.09 -14.95 0.76
CA GLY A 278 -14.95 -15.03 1.69
C GLY A 278 -14.75 -16.43 2.24
N ARG A 279 -15.80 -17.10 2.67
CA ARG A 279 -15.76 -18.49 3.14
C ARG A 279 -15.23 -19.46 2.09
N GLY A 280 -15.64 -19.28 0.82
CA GLY A 280 -15.16 -20.10 -0.28
C GLY A 280 -13.66 -19.97 -0.52
N ILE A 281 -13.12 -18.75 -0.45
CA ILE A 281 -11.73 -18.44 -0.77
C ILE A 281 -10.79 -18.59 0.44
N PHE A 282 -11.23 -18.18 1.64
CA PHE A 282 -10.39 -18.12 2.85
C PHE A 282 -10.59 -19.32 3.79
N GLY A 283 -11.39 -20.32 3.42
CA GLY A 283 -11.69 -21.45 4.32
C GLY A 283 -10.47 -22.20 4.86
N ALA A 284 -9.39 -22.31 4.07
CA ALA A 284 -8.12 -22.92 4.46
C ALA A 284 -7.01 -21.89 4.74
N ALA A 285 -7.30 -20.61 4.60
CA ALA A 285 -6.30 -19.56 4.75
C ALA A 285 -5.87 -19.39 6.21
N ARG A 286 -4.66 -18.88 6.39
CA ARG A 286 -4.07 -18.56 7.70
C ARG A 286 -3.55 -17.14 7.72
N VAL A 287 -3.78 -16.43 8.81
CA VAL A 287 -3.16 -15.13 9.08
C VAL A 287 -1.66 -15.32 9.21
N ILE A 288 -0.86 -14.53 8.52
CA ILE A 288 0.58 -14.49 8.70
C ILE A 288 0.86 -13.65 9.95
N GLU A 289 1.52 -14.23 10.94
CA GLU A 289 1.84 -13.56 12.20
C GLU A 289 2.72 -12.31 11.95
N GLY A 290 2.45 -11.25 12.71
CA GLY A 290 3.16 -9.96 12.60
C GLY A 290 2.56 -8.99 11.58
N ASP A 291 1.55 -9.38 10.79
CA ASP A 291 0.91 -8.57 9.76
C ASP A 291 -0.52 -8.15 10.15
N VAL A 292 -0.67 -7.26 11.14
CA VAL A 292 -2.00 -6.75 11.53
C VAL A 292 -1.97 -5.23 11.71
#